data_ad9478e2023787635864a9b673ae4d74
#
_entry.id   ad9478e2023787635864a9b673ae4d74
#
_cell.length_a   1.000
_cell.length_b   1.000
_cell.length_c   1.000
_cell.angle_alpha   90.00
_cell.angle_beta   90.00
_cell.angle_gamma   90.00
#
_symmetry.space_group_name_H-M   'P 1'
#
loop_
_entity.id
_entity.type
_entity.pdbx_description
1 polymer ?
#
loop_
_entity_poly.entity_id
_entity_poly.type
_entity_poly.pdbx_seq_one_letter_code
_entity_poly.pdbx_strand_id
1 'polypeptide(L)'
;AQPELTAAQLGRLQLKWAFGFEGDVNAFAPPAVLGANLFVGSAGGSIYALDARSGCIHWHYQADGPVRTAMLISPLDDGGARHAVVFGDQAGRLYALAAETGALLWRARPDEHEATKLTGAPLARGGIVYVPVASWEESRPLNPAYECCTFRGSVVAYRIANGEKVWQSFLVAETPKARATDAKGGREWGPSGAGTWSAPTLDAARGLLYVTTGNNYTGQTAMSDAVVALKIADGAVAWSKQLTPGDEFNLSCNRGGGTGCPGMDYDIGASAVLERLPDGVERLLVGQKSGVVYGLDPARRGELVWQARVGKGGINGGIVWGLASDGRNVYAAVSDLARRARTDTTAFDWRPTGVDPSSGGGLTALDIRTGAKSWFAPPAPCPATQAVCSPAQPAAVTAIPGAVLSGAVDGHLRAFAAADGKVLWDFDTAREFTTVNAAPGRGGSLDGAGPVVARGMLYVTSGYSRNGGMAGNVLLAFGDQE
;
A
#
# COMPACT_ATOMS: atom_id res chain seq x y z
N ALA A 1 23.49 12.33 -11.94
CA ALA A 1 22.65 12.27 -10.74
C ALA A 1 21.66 13.42 -10.82
N GLN A 2 20.37 13.14 -10.65
CA GLN A 2 19.35 14.18 -10.57
C GLN A 2 19.42 14.79 -9.16
N PRO A 3 19.13 16.10 -8.99
CA PRO A 3 19.08 16.68 -7.66
C PRO A 3 18.01 15.97 -6.85
N GLU A 4 18.42 15.34 -5.75
CA GLU A 4 17.53 14.69 -4.82
C GLU A 4 17.01 15.73 -3.82
N LEU A 5 15.75 15.59 -3.40
CA LEU A 5 15.21 16.35 -2.29
C LEU A 5 15.86 15.86 -1.00
N THR A 6 16.37 16.82 -0.18
CA THR A 6 17.02 16.53 1.09
C THR A 6 16.34 17.29 2.23
N ALA A 7 16.65 16.92 3.48
CA ALA A 7 16.14 17.63 4.65
C ALA A 7 16.42 19.15 4.60
N ALA A 8 17.58 19.58 4.07
CA ALA A 8 17.94 20.99 3.97
C ALA A 8 17.04 21.83 3.05
N GLN A 9 16.33 21.17 2.12
CA GLN A 9 15.45 21.83 1.15
C GLN A 9 14.00 21.90 1.63
N LEU A 10 13.61 21.10 2.64
CA LEU A 10 12.22 20.99 3.08
C LEU A 10 11.61 22.36 3.49
N GLY A 11 12.37 23.20 4.18
CA GLY A 11 11.87 24.52 4.60
C GLY A 11 11.57 25.50 3.46
N ARG A 12 12.03 25.19 2.23
CA ARG A 12 11.79 26.00 1.02
C ARG A 12 10.77 25.37 0.09
N LEU A 13 10.22 24.19 0.43
CA LEU A 13 9.20 23.54 -0.40
C LEU A 13 7.94 24.38 -0.48
N GLN A 14 7.51 24.62 -1.71
CA GLN A 14 6.24 25.28 -2.04
C GLN A 14 5.39 24.40 -2.94
N LEU A 15 4.08 24.51 -2.78
CA LEU A 15 3.13 23.91 -3.73
C LEU A 15 3.33 24.58 -5.09
N LYS A 16 3.72 23.79 -6.10
CA LYS A 16 3.89 24.24 -7.48
C LYS A 16 2.60 24.11 -8.27
N TRP A 17 1.90 23.01 -8.10
CA TRP A 17 0.62 22.78 -8.73
C TRP A 17 -0.21 21.73 -7.97
N ALA A 18 -1.51 21.77 -8.21
CA ALA A 18 -2.47 20.76 -7.79
C ALA A 18 -3.25 20.28 -9.02
N PHE A 19 -3.51 18.96 -9.09
CA PHE A 19 -4.33 18.34 -10.13
C PHE A 19 -5.56 17.71 -9.47
N GLY A 20 -6.78 18.00 -9.98
CA GLY A 20 -8.03 17.44 -9.46
C GLY A 20 -8.45 16.20 -10.25
N PHE A 21 -8.73 15.09 -9.57
CA PHE A 21 -9.37 13.93 -10.20
C PHE A 21 -10.87 14.19 -10.25
N GLU A 22 -11.37 14.56 -11.42
CA GLU A 22 -12.76 14.98 -11.62
C GLU A 22 -13.75 13.86 -11.27
N GLY A 23 -14.76 14.17 -10.46
CA GLY A 23 -15.77 13.21 -10.01
C GLY A 23 -15.33 12.24 -8.93
N ASP A 24 -14.05 12.19 -8.58
CA ASP A 24 -13.55 11.30 -7.54
C ASP A 24 -13.73 11.90 -6.13
N VAL A 25 -13.83 11.01 -5.14
CA VAL A 25 -13.86 11.34 -3.71
C VAL A 25 -12.69 10.70 -2.95
N ASN A 26 -11.79 10.07 -3.67
CA ASN A 26 -10.56 9.46 -3.14
C ASN A 26 -9.41 9.67 -4.12
N ALA A 27 -8.21 9.90 -3.58
CA ALA A 27 -6.94 9.96 -4.31
C ALA A 27 -5.92 9.08 -3.57
N PHE A 28 -5.76 7.84 -3.99
CA PHE A 28 -5.01 6.84 -3.24
C PHE A 28 -3.93 6.09 -4.03
N ALA A 29 -3.83 6.29 -5.35
CA ALA A 29 -2.75 5.71 -6.15
C ALA A 29 -1.51 6.62 -6.08
N PRO A 30 -0.31 6.09 -5.76
CA PRO A 30 0.89 6.90 -5.82
C PRO A 30 1.27 7.14 -7.27
N PRO A 31 1.79 8.32 -7.61
CA PRO A 31 2.31 8.58 -8.94
C PRO A 31 3.65 7.85 -9.19
N ALA A 32 4.00 7.66 -10.45
CA ALA A 32 5.31 7.23 -10.88
C ALA A 32 5.88 8.24 -11.89
N VAL A 33 7.19 8.49 -11.86
CA VAL A 33 7.85 9.51 -12.68
C VAL A 33 8.91 8.89 -13.57
N LEU A 34 8.82 9.17 -14.88
CA LEU A 34 9.84 8.82 -15.86
C LEU A 34 10.21 10.05 -16.70
N GLY A 35 11.45 10.52 -16.57
CA GLY A 35 11.86 11.74 -17.26
C GLY A 35 11.01 12.93 -16.83
N ALA A 36 10.36 13.61 -17.77
CA ALA A 36 9.45 14.72 -17.51
C ALA A 36 7.99 14.27 -17.30
N ASN A 37 7.69 12.97 -17.46
CA ASN A 37 6.33 12.47 -17.38
C ASN A 37 6.03 11.90 -15.98
N LEU A 38 4.84 12.19 -15.49
CA LEU A 38 4.25 11.63 -14.28
C LEU A 38 3.01 10.84 -14.66
N PHE A 39 2.93 9.59 -14.16
CA PHE A 39 1.79 8.70 -14.39
C PHE A 39 1.06 8.44 -13.08
N VAL A 40 -0.27 8.55 -13.10
CA VAL A 40 -1.09 8.36 -11.89
C VAL A 40 -2.46 7.79 -12.25
N GLY A 41 -2.96 6.90 -11.40
CA GLY A 41 -4.32 6.35 -11.48
C GLY A 41 -5.28 7.06 -10.53
N SER A 42 -6.58 7.00 -10.84
CA SER A 42 -7.63 7.58 -10.04
C SER A 42 -8.58 6.54 -9.45
N ALA A 43 -9.37 6.96 -8.47
CA ALA A 43 -10.41 6.12 -7.88
C ALA A 43 -11.58 5.86 -8.86
N GLY A 44 -11.79 6.72 -9.85
CA GLY A 44 -12.74 6.53 -10.94
C GLY A 44 -12.21 5.66 -12.09
N GLY A 45 -10.96 5.17 -12.01
CA GLY A 45 -10.35 4.33 -13.04
C GLY A 45 -9.63 5.10 -14.14
N SER A 46 -9.55 6.43 -14.05
CA SER A 46 -8.80 7.23 -15.01
C SER A 46 -7.30 7.12 -14.76
N ILE A 47 -6.53 6.97 -15.83
CA ILE A 47 -5.08 7.00 -15.83
C ILE A 47 -4.63 8.25 -16.58
N TYR A 48 -3.77 9.02 -15.96
CA TYR A 48 -3.22 10.24 -16.54
C TYR A 48 -1.71 10.13 -16.71
N ALA A 49 -1.21 10.60 -17.86
CA ALA A 49 0.16 11.03 -17.99
C ALA A 49 0.18 12.55 -17.95
N LEU A 50 0.93 13.09 -17.03
CA LEU A 50 1.05 14.52 -16.79
C LEU A 50 2.51 14.96 -17.03
N ASP A 51 2.70 16.21 -17.41
CA ASP A 51 4.00 16.84 -17.25
C ASP A 51 4.33 16.99 -15.74
N ALA A 52 5.44 16.46 -15.31
CA ALA A 52 5.80 16.40 -13.91
C ALA A 52 6.02 17.78 -13.25
N ARG A 53 6.37 18.81 -14.04
CA ARG A 53 6.65 20.17 -13.54
C ARG A 53 5.41 21.07 -13.51
N SER A 54 4.50 20.89 -14.47
CA SER A 54 3.34 21.76 -14.64
C SER A 54 1.99 21.12 -14.32
N GLY A 55 1.92 19.77 -14.30
CA GLY A 55 0.67 19.04 -14.13
C GLY A 55 -0.21 19.03 -15.39
N CYS A 56 0.27 19.53 -16.55
CA CYS A 56 -0.47 19.48 -17.81
C CYS A 56 -0.66 18.04 -18.29
N ILE A 57 -1.86 17.72 -18.80
CA ILE A 57 -2.18 16.38 -19.31
C ILE A 57 -1.53 16.16 -20.66
N HIS A 58 -0.76 15.09 -20.79
CA HIS A 58 -0.25 14.58 -22.08
C HIS A 58 -1.25 13.63 -22.71
N TRP A 59 -1.76 12.68 -21.96
CA TRP A 59 -2.79 11.74 -22.39
C TRP A 59 -3.60 11.20 -21.20
N HIS A 60 -4.72 10.62 -21.51
CA HIS A 60 -5.65 10.00 -20.58
C HIS A 60 -6.12 8.65 -21.11
N TYR A 61 -6.30 7.67 -20.22
CA TYR A 61 -6.87 6.35 -20.51
C TYR A 61 -7.90 5.99 -19.43
N GLN A 62 -9.01 5.32 -19.79
CA GLN A 62 -10.01 4.86 -18.86
C GLN A 62 -9.89 3.35 -18.65
N ALA A 63 -9.58 2.92 -17.42
CA ALA A 63 -9.63 1.54 -16.97
C ALA A 63 -11.06 1.14 -16.57
N ASP A 64 -11.33 -0.17 -16.45
CA ASP A 64 -12.65 -0.69 -16.15
C ASP A 64 -13.03 -0.58 -14.66
N GLY A 65 -12.05 -0.35 -13.78
CA GLY A 65 -12.26 -0.24 -12.34
C GLY A 65 -11.32 0.75 -11.66
N PRO A 66 -11.56 1.06 -10.38
CA PRO A 66 -10.70 1.92 -9.58
C PRO A 66 -9.24 1.49 -9.62
N VAL A 67 -8.31 2.43 -9.81
CA VAL A 67 -6.88 2.14 -9.83
C VAL A 67 -6.23 2.65 -8.54
N ARG A 68 -5.64 1.71 -7.80
CA ARG A 68 -4.96 1.97 -6.53
C ARG A 68 -3.47 1.61 -6.59
N THR A 69 -3.08 0.74 -7.52
CA THR A 69 -1.68 0.34 -7.67
C THR A 69 -0.82 1.53 -8.07
N ALA A 70 0.43 1.55 -7.61
CA ALA A 70 1.44 2.39 -8.26
C ALA A 70 1.63 1.93 -9.71
N MET A 71 1.97 2.87 -10.58
CA MET A 71 2.30 2.57 -11.96
C MET A 71 3.72 1.99 -12.03
N LEU A 72 3.86 0.79 -12.60
CA LEU A 72 5.15 0.26 -12.98
C LEU A 72 5.52 0.84 -14.35
N ILE A 73 6.69 1.43 -14.47
CA ILE A 73 7.24 1.86 -15.75
C ILE A 73 8.41 0.96 -16.09
N SER A 74 8.37 0.32 -17.23
CA SER A 74 9.41 -0.63 -17.65
C SER A 74 9.68 -0.53 -19.15
N PRO A 75 10.94 -0.66 -19.58
CA PRO A 75 11.25 -0.79 -21.00
C PRO A 75 10.50 -1.97 -21.63
N LEU A 76 10.04 -1.82 -22.86
CA LEU A 76 9.38 -2.87 -23.64
C LEU A 76 10.36 -3.87 -24.24
N ASP A 77 11.57 -3.42 -24.53
CA ASP A 77 12.65 -4.16 -25.19
C ASP A 77 14.01 -3.78 -24.59
N ASP A 78 14.97 -4.64 -24.71
CA ASP A 78 16.35 -4.41 -24.23
C ASP A 78 16.99 -3.24 -25.02
N GLY A 79 17.17 -2.12 -24.32
CA GLY A 79 17.74 -0.89 -24.89
C GLY A 79 16.76 0.01 -25.64
N GLY A 80 15.45 -0.29 -25.58
CA GLY A 80 14.40 0.48 -26.27
C GLY A 80 14.12 1.84 -25.66
N ALA A 81 13.84 2.81 -26.52
CA ALA A 81 13.34 4.13 -26.13
C ALA A 81 11.86 4.11 -25.71
N ARG A 82 11.16 2.98 -25.90
CA ARG A 82 9.73 2.81 -25.60
C ARG A 82 9.52 2.10 -24.27
N HIS A 83 8.55 2.58 -23.51
CA HIS A 83 8.21 2.05 -22.20
C HIS A 83 6.75 1.60 -22.13
N ALA A 84 6.48 0.61 -21.30
CA ALA A 84 5.13 0.28 -20.85
C ALA A 84 4.87 0.91 -19.50
N VAL A 85 3.64 1.41 -19.30
CA VAL A 85 3.05 1.69 -17.99
C VAL A 85 2.14 0.52 -17.65
N VAL A 86 2.49 -0.24 -16.60
CA VAL A 86 1.74 -1.43 -16.17
C VAL A 86 1.09 -1.17 -14.82
N PHE A 87 -0.19 -1.49 -14.70
CA PHE A 87 -0.95 -1.29 -13.47
C PHE A 87 -2.12 -2.26 -13.37
N GLY A 88 -2.63 -2.45 -12.16
CA GLY A 88 -3.83 -3.23 -11.89
C GLY A 88 -4.99 -2.37 -11.42
N ASP A 89 -6.22 -2.82 -11.67
CA ASP A 89 -7.43 -2.22 -11.13
C ASP A 89 -8.09 -3.08 -10.04
N GLN A 90 -9.05 -2.49 -9.36
CA GLN A 90 -9.81 -3.19 -8.31
C GLN A 90 -10.94 -4.08 -8.86
N ALA A 91 -11.13 -4.15 -10.18
CA ALA A 91 -11.94 -5.14 -10.87
C ALA A 91 -11.13 -6.39 -11.28
N GLY A 92 -9.87 -6.48 -10.84
CA GLY A 92 -9.00 -7.64 -11.04
C GLY A 92 -8.38 -7.70 -12.43
N ARG A 93 -8.23 -6.58 -13.12
CA ARG A 93 -7.60 -6.51 -14.45
C ARG A 93 -6.24 -5.87 -14.38
N LEU A 94 -5.32 -6.40 -15.17
CA LEU A 94 -3.98 -5.89 -15.39
C LEU A 94 -3.90 -5.27 -16.77
N TYR A 95 -3.28 -4.09 -16.87
CA TYR A 95 -3.12 -3.34 -18.13
C TYR A 95 -1.66 -3.02 -18.36
N ALA A 96 -1.28 -2.98 -19.63
CA ALA A 96 -0.06 -2.34 -20.09
C ALA A 96 -0.40 -1.34 -21.19
N LEU A 97 0.01 -0.09 -20.99
CA LEU A 97 -0.16 1.00 -21.93
C LEU A 97 1.21 1.46 -22.44
N ALA A 98 1.27 1.95 -23.69
CA ALA A 98 2.45 2.65 -24.17
C ALA A 98 2.62 3.97 -23.39
N ALA A 99 3.76 4.15 -22.72
CA ALA A 99 3.99 5.31 -21.86
C ALA A 99 3.92 6.65 -22.61
N GLU A 100 4.30 6.64 -23.87
CA GLU A 100 4.38 7.83 -24.71
C GLU A 100 3.01 8.31 -25.21
N THR A 101 2.03 7.38 -25.35
CA THR A 101 0.76 7.70 -26.04
C THR A 101 -0.49 7.30 -25.26
N GLY A 102 -0.36 6.48 -24.20
CA GLY A 102 -1.49 5.89 -23.49
C GLY A 102 -2.22 4.77 -24.26
N ALA A 103 -1.72 4.38 -25.43
CA ALA A 103 -2.33 3.29 -26.21
C ALA A 103 -2.26 1.97 -25.47
N LEU A 104 -3.36 1.22 -25.47
CA LEU A 104 -3.40 -0.11 -24.87
C LEU A 104 -2.51 -1.08 -25.66
N LEU A 105 -1.50 -1.65 -25.00
CA LEU A 105 -0.65 -2.70 -25.57
C LEU A 105 -1.30 -4.07 -25.36
N TRP A 106 -1.67 -4.38 -24.13
CA TRP A 106 -2.39 -5.60 -23.77
C TRP A 106 -3.13 -5.44 -22.44
N ARG A 107 -4.06 -6.36 -22.21
CA ARG A 107 -4.83 -6.48 -20.98
C ARG A 107 -4.94 -7.94 -20.60
N ALA A 108 -4.86 -8.25 -19.30
CA ALA A 108 -4.97 -9.60 -18.77
C ALA A 108 -5.84 -9.65 -17.50
N ARG A 109 -6.32 -10.85 -17.16
CA ARG A 109 -6.95 -11.15 -15.87
C ARG A 109 -6.07 -12.17 -15.14
N PRO A 110 -5.35 -11.77 -14.07
CA PRO A 110 -4.43 -12.67 -13.36
C PRO A 110 -5.10 -13.85 -12.70
N ASP A 111 -6.32 -13.67 -12.20
CA ASP A 111 -7.11 -14.72 -11.56
C ASP A 111 -8.59 -14.60 -11.93
N GLU A 112 -9.27 -15.74 -12.17
CA GLU A 112 -10.66 -15.76 -12.61
C GLU A 112 -11.67 -15.69 -11.47
N HIS A 113 -11.22 -15.74 -10.20
CA HIS A 113 -12.11 -15.59 -9.06
C HIS A 113 -12.85 -14.24 -9.09
N GLU A 114 -14.18 -14.27 -8.87
CA GLU A 114 -15.05 -13.09 -9.04
C GLU A 114 -14.66 -11.91 -8.12
N ALA A 115 -14.12 -12.21 -6.93
CA ALA A 115 -13.70 -11.22 -5.96
C ALA A 115 -12.25 -10.74 -6.14
N THR A 116 -11.56 -11.15 -7.22
CA THR A 116 -10.18 -10.72 -7.47
C THR A 116 -10.05 -9.21 -7.55
N LYS A 117 -9.04 -8.67 -6.89
CA LYS A 117 -8.61 -7.26 -7.00
C LYS A 117 -7.09 -7.16 -7.11
N LEU A 118 -6.59 -6.12 -7.76
CA LEU A 118 -5.19 -5.78 -7.78
C LEU A 118 -4.99 -4.50 -6.97
N THR A 119 -4.19 -4.59 -5.91
CA THR A 119 -3.94 -3.48 -4.98
C THR A 119 -2.45 -3.20 -4.84
N GLY A 120 -1.63 -4.24 -4.79
CA GLY A 120 -0.18 -4.15 -4.78
C GLY A 120 0.37 -3.74 -6.14
N ALA A 121 1.38 -2.88 -6.15
CA ALA A 121 2.04 -2.49 -7.39
C ALA A 121 2.75 -3.69 -8.04
N PRO A 122 2.65 -3.86 -9.38
CA PRO A 122 3.46 -4.86 -10.08
C PRO A 122 4.95 -4.47 -10.04
N LEU A 123 5.81 -5.46 -10.19
CA LEU A 123 7.27 -5.32 -10.29
C LEU A 123 7.75 -5.93 -11.59
N ALA A 124 8.77 -5.36 -12.25
CA ALA A 124 9.36 -5.95 -13.45
C ALA A 124 10.85 -6.22 -13.31
N ARG A 125 11.30 -7.30 -13.97
CA ARG A 125 12.70 -7.61 -14.19
C ARG A 125 12.87 -8.49 -15.43
N GLY A 126 13.84 -8.15 -16.30
CA GLY A 126 14.20 -8.97 -17.46
C GLY A 126 13.03 -9.25 -18.40
N GLY A 127 12.19 -8.25 -18.67
CA GLY A 127 11.03 -8.40 -19.55
C GLY A 127 9.85 -9.19 -18.94
N ILE A 128 9.90 -9.52 -17.65
CA ILE A 128 8.83 -10.20 -16.92
C ILE A 128 8.22 -9.24 -15.88
N VAL A 129 6.91 -9.21 -15.81
CA VAL A 129 6.12 -8.47 -14.80
C VAL A 129 5.55 -9.45 -13.79
N TYR A 130 5.77 -9.21 -12.51
CA TYR A 130 5.25 -9.98 -11.39
C TYR A 130 4.12 -9.23 -10.71
N VAL A 131 2.95 -9.84 -10.66
CA VAL A 131 1.69 -9.22 -10.24
C VAL A 131 1.19 -9.89 -8.96
N PRO A 132 1.13 -9.15 -7.84
CA PRO A 132 0.50 -9.65 -6.63
C PRO A 132 -1.03 -9.60 -6.77
N VAL A 133 -1.71 -10.66 -6.31
CA VAL A 133 -3.15 -10.82 -6.44
C VAL A 133 -3.81 -10.90 -5.08
N ALA A 134 -4.75 -9.99 -4.85
CA ALA A 134 -5.59 -9.90 -3.64
C ALA A 134 -7.08 -10.06 -3.99
N SER A 135 -7.96 -9.93 -3.00
CA SER A 135 -9.38 -10.16 -3.19
C SER A 135 -10.26 -9.25 -2.33
N TRP A 136 -11.51 -9.10 -2.74
CA TRP A 136 -12.59 -8.54 -1.94
C TRP A 136 -13.33 -9.62 -1.14
N GLU A 137 -12.94 -10.89 -1.24
CA GLU A 137 -13.71 -12.00 -0.65
C GLU A 137 -13.82 -11.87 0.87
N GLU A 138 -12.82 -11.32 1.54
CA GLU A 138 -12.85 -11.03 2.97
C GLU A 138 -14.12 -10.28 3.41
N SER A 139 -14.65 -9.40 2.55
CA SER A 139 -15.85 -8.62 2.80
C SER A 139 -17.16 -9.29 2.34
N ARG A 140 -17.09 -10.31 1.48
CA ARG A 140 -18.28 -10.98 0.92
C ARG A 140 -19.15 -11.66 1.99
N PRO A 141 -18.63 -12.25 3.06
CA PRO A 141 -19.42 -12.85 4.14
C PRO A 141 -20.28 -11.87 4.92
N LEU A 142 -20.13 -10.55 4.69
CA LEU A 142 -21.12 -9.57 5.13
C LEU A 142 -22.50 -9.82 4.51
N ASN A 143 -22.58 -10.44 3.35
CA ASN A 143 -23.81 -11.00 2.79
C ASN A 143 -24.00 -12.43 3.34
N PRO A 144 -25.06 -12.71 4.15
CA PRO A 144 -25.27 -14.04 4.73
C PRO A 144 -25.54 -15.15 3.71
N ALA A 145 -25.89 -14.79 2.47
CA ALA A 145 -26.11 -15.76 1.39
C ALA A 145 -24.81 -16.14 0.65
N TYR A 146 -23.69 -15.51 0.97
CA TYR A 146 -22.42 -15.82 0.33
C TYR A 146 -21.77 -17.06 0.96
N GLU A 147 -21.54 -18.10 0.17
CA GLU A 147 -20.82 -19.29 0.60
C GLU A 147 -19.31 -18.98 0.61
N CYS A 148 -18.78 -18.73 1.79
CA CYS A 148 -17.39 -18.30 1.99
C CYS A 148 -16.48 -19.48 2.34
N CYS A 149 -15.18 -19.54 1.97
CA CYS A 149 -14.46 -18.66 1.04
C CYS A 149 -13.60 -19.54 0.13
N THR A 150 -13.34 -19.10 -1.09
CA THR A 150 -12.64 -19.93 -2.09
C THR A 150 -11.46 -19.25 -2.76
N PHE A 151 -11.22 -17.96 -2.50
CA PHE A 151 -10.08 -17.23 -3.05
C PHE A 151 -8.76 -17.77 -2.51
N ARG A 152 -7.77 -17.84 -3.38
CA ARG A 152 -6.38 -18.16 -3.04
C ARG A 152 -5.48 -17.03 -3.49
N GLY A 153 -4.80 -16.36 -2.56
CA GLY A 153 -3.75 -15.39 -2.88
C GLY A 153 -2.74 -15.99 -3.82
N SER A 154 -2.24 -15.21 -4.76
CA SER A 154 -1.24 -15.68 -5.73
C SER A 154 -0.33 -14.55 -6.22
N VAL A 155 0.77 -14.94 -6.85
CA VAL A 155 1.62 -14.07 -7.68
C VAL A 155 1.64 -14.64 -9.08
N VAL A 156 1.45 -13.77 -10.09
CA VAL A 156 1.40 -14.17 -11.49
C VAL A 156 2.49 -13.43 -12.27
N ALA A 157 3.23 -14.14 -13.09
CA ALA A 157 4.25 -13.57 -13.98
C ALA A 157 3.75 -13.50 -15.41
N TYR A 158 4.00 -12.35 -16.05
CA TYR A 158 3.66 -12.09 -17.45
C TYR A 158 4.85 -11.56 -18.23
N ARG A 159 4.94 -11.86 -19.52
CA ARG A 159 5.84 -11.16 -20.44
C ARG A 159 5.34 -9.73 -20.65
N ILE A 160 6.21 -8.75 -20.41
CA ILE A 160 5.82 -7.34 -20.58
C ILE A 160 5.47 -7.00 -22.02
N ALA A 161 6.13 -7.64 -22.98
CA ALA A 161 5.99 -7.33 -24.42
C ALA A 161 4.58 -7.65 -24.97
N ASN A 162 3.91 -8.69 -24.45
CA ASN A 162 2.68 -9.20 -25.05
C ASN A 162 1.60 -9.67 -24.07
N GLY A 163 1.86 -9.61 -22.74
CA GLY A 163 0.92 -10.05 -21.72
C GLY A 163 0.74 -11.57 -21.62
N GLU A 164 1.65 -12.36 -22.20
CA GLU A 164 1.64 -13.81 -22.08
C GLU A 164 1.92 -14.24 -20.61
N LYS A 165 1.05 -15.08 -20.03
CA LYS A 165 1.25 -15.63 -18.69
C LYS A 165 2.39 -16.64 -18.71
N VAL A 166 3.40 -16.43 -17.86
CA VAL A 166 4.58 -17.31 -17.75
C VAL A 166 4.36 -18.35 -16.66
N TRP A 167 3.94 -17.92 -15.47
CA TRP A 167 3.61 -18.79 -14.35
C TRP A 167 2.64 -18.11 -13.38
N GLN A 168 1.98 -18.91 -12.55
CA GLN A 168 1.18 -18.48 -11.40
C GLN A 168 1.51 -19.32 -10.18
N SER A 169 1.80 -18.68 -9.06
CA SER A 169 2.11 -19.34 -7.79
C SER A 169 1.03 -19.01 -6.77
N PHE A 170 0.27 -20.01 -6.33
CA PHE A 170 -0.74 -19.87 -5.28
C PHE A 170 -0.09 -19.92 -3.89
N LEU A 171 -0.51 -19.00 -3.01
CA LEU A 171 -0.04 -18.89 -1.63
C LEU A 171 -0.92 -19.68 -0.65
N VAL A 172 -2.08 -20.15 -1.09
CA VAL A 172 -2.84 -21.26 -0.51
C VAL A 172 -2.70 -22.44 -1.46
N ALA A 173 -1.87 -23.41 -1.10
CA ALA A 173 -1.53 -24.52 -2.00
C ALA A 173 -2.73 -25.44 -2.30
N GLU A 174 -3.56 -25.67 -1.29
CA GLU A 174 -4.74 -26.53 -1.43
C GLU A 174 -5.88 -25.80 -2.15
N THR A 175 -6.58 -26.53 -3.01
CA THR A 175 -7.85 -26.06 -3.57
C THR A 175 -8.93 -26.09 -2.49
N PRO A 176 -9.66 -24.99 -2.26
CA PRO A 176 -10.73 -24.94 -1.27
C PRO A 176 -11.78 -26.04 -1.47
N LYS A 177 -12.20 -26.64 -0.36
CA LYS A 177 -13.24 -27.69 -0.32
C LYS A 177 -14.31 -27.29 0.68
N ALA A 178 -15.51 -27.83 0.51
CA ALA A 178 -16.57 -27.68 1.53
C ALA A 178 -16.09 -28.30 2.86
N ARG A 179 -16.15 -27.51 3.94
CA ARG A 179 -15.66 -27.89 5.28
C ARG A 179 -16.81 -28.26 6.19
N ALA A 180 -17.63 -27.32 6.57
CA ALA A 180 -18.74 -27.50 7.46
C ALA A 180 -19.91 -26.61 7.03
N THR A 181 -21.09 -26.87 7.56
CA THR A 181 -22.17 -25.91 7.56
C THR A 181 -21.99 -24.97 8.74
N ASP A 182 -22.06 -23.67 8.52
CA ASP A 182 -22.07 -22.69 9.60
C ASP A 182 -23.32 -22.87 10.47
N ALA A 183 -23.38 -22.20 11.63
CA ALA A 183 -24.52 -22.28 12.56
C ALA A 183 -25.88 -21.85 11.91
N LYS A 184 -25.86 -21.30 10.70
CA LYS A 184 -27.03 -20.85 9.93
C LYS A 184 -27.35 -21.75 8.73
N GLY A 185 -26.60 -22.85 8.56
CA GLY A 185 -26.79 -23.80 7.47
C GLY A 185 -26.08 -23.43 6.14
N GLY A 186 -25.27 -22.35 6.11
CA GLY A 186 -24.44 -21.99 4.97
C GLY A 186 -23.22 -22.91 4.86
N ARG A 187 -22.79 -23.19 3.62
CA ARG A 187 -21.55 -23.96 3.40
C ARG A 187 -20.34 -23.09 3.62
N GLU A 188 -19.44 -23.54 4.49
CA GLU A 188 -18.10 -22.98 4.63
C GLU A 188 -17.15 -23.73 3.69
N TRP A 189 -16.33 -22.97 2.98
CA TRP A 189 -15.28 -23.48 2.10
C TRP A 189 -13.91 -23.09 2.63
N GLY A 190 -12.88 -23.84 2.29
CA GLY A 190 -11.50 -23.53 2.68
C GLY A 190 -10.52 -24.66 2.39
N PRO A 191 -9.21 -24.39 2.63
CA PRO A 191 -8.64 -23.12 3.11
C PRO A 191 -8.67 -22.03 2.03
N SER A 192 -8.77 -20.77 2.44
CA SER A 192 -8.79 -19.60 1.55
C SER A 192 -8.11 -18.38 2.19
N GLY A 193 -7.82 -17.36 1.39
CA GLY A 193 -7.19 -16.12 1.84
C GLY A 193 -5.75 -15.98 1.37
N ALA A 194 -4.85 -15.57 2.27
CA ALA A 194 -3.44 -15.28 2.01
C ALA A 194 -3.23 -14.36 0.79
N GLY A 195 -4.11 -13.37 0.61
CA GLY A 195 -4.01 -12.38 -0.45
C GLY A 195 -2.74 -11.55 -0.32
N THR A 196 -2.10 -11.22 -1.46
CA THR A 196 -0.96 -10.31 -1.46
C THR A 196 -1.39 -8.97 -2.06
N TRP A 197 -1.41 -7.93 -1.22
CA TRP A 197 -1.93 -6.62 -1.57
C TRP A 197 -0.89 -5.49 -1.48
N SER A 198 0.37 -5.86 -1.27
CA SER A 198 1.57 -5.02 -1.34
C SER A 198 2.43 -5.37 -2.56
N ALA A 199 3.37 -4.50 -2.92
CA ALA A 199 4.31 -4.77 -4.01
C ALA A 199 5.32 -5.87 -3.61
N PRO A 200 5.71 -6.77 -4.54
CA PRO A 200 6.81 -7.70 -4.32
C PRO A 200 8.14 -6.95 -4.14
N THR A 201 9.07 -7.54 -3.39
CA THR A 201 10.44 -7.04 -3.24
C THR A 201 11.42 -7.95 -3.97
N LEU A 202 12.23 -7.38 -4.83
CA LEU A 202 13.20 -8.14 -5.64
C LEU A 202 14.51 -8.34 -4.89
N ASP A 203 14.93 -9.59 -4.73
CA ASP A 203 16.30 -9.97 -4.40
C ASP A 203 16.99 -10.52 -5.67
N ALA A 204 17.61 -9.61 -6.39
CA ALA A 204 18.25 -9.93 -7.65
C ALA A 204 19.45 -10.86 -7.50
N ALA A 205 20.14 -10.77 -6.37
CA ALA A 205 21.33 -11.57 -6.11
C ALA A 205 20.98 -13.05 -5.87
N ARG A 206 19.83 -13.32 -5.25
CA ARG A 206 19.34 -14.69 -4.99
C ARG A 206 18.36 -15.19 -6.04
N GLY A 207 17.91 -14.33 -6.97
CA GLY A 207 16.87 -14.68 -7.94
C GLY A 207 15.52 -14.93 -7.27
N LEU A 208 15.19 -14.16 -6.22
CA LEU A 208 13.99 -14.32 -5.43
C LEU A 208 13.11 -13.07 -5.48
N LEU A 209 11.81 -13.29 -5.32
CA LEU A 209 10.82 -12.27 -4.96
C LEU A 209 10.34 -12.55 -3.53
N TYR A 210 10.39 -11.55 -2.67
CA TYR A 210 9.72 -11.60 -1.37
C TYR A 210 8.35 -10.97 -1.52
N VAL A 211 7.31 -11.72 -1.14
CA VAL A 211 5.94 -11.24 -1.07
C VAL A 211 5.42 -11.37 0.35
N THR A 212 4.59 -10.44 0.76
CA THR A 212 3.93 -10.45 2.06
C THR A 212 2.46 -10.79 1.86
N THR A 213 1.90 -11.54 2.79
CA THR A 213 0.53 -12.05 2.70
C THR A 213 -0.35 -11.54 3.83
N GLY A 214 -1.64 -11.44 3.54
CA GLY A 214 -2.64 -11.27 4.56
C GLY A 214 -3.06 -12.59 5.20
N ASN A 215 -4.04 -12.50 6.07
CA ASN A 215 -4.62 -13.58 6.85
C ASN A 215 -5.33 -14.63 5.97
N ASN A 216 -5.67 -15.76 6.55
CA ASN A 216 -6.66 -16.67 5.97
C ASN A 216 -8.08 -16.14 6.21
N TYR A 217 -8.98 -16.29 5.22
CA TYR A 217 -10.40 -15.96 5.39
C TYR A 217 -11.16 -17.10 6.06
N THR A 218 -10.79 -18.35 5.70
CA THR A 218 -11.30 -19.59 6.27
C THR A 218 -10.20 -20.67 6.22
N GLY A 219 -10.04 -21.39 7.32
CA GLY A 219 -9.02 -22.44 7.45
C GLY A 219 -7.59 -21.89 7.50
N GLN A 220 -6.74 -22.62 8.16
CA GLN A 220 -5.37 -22.19 8.42
C GLN A 220 -4.39 -22.74 7.39
N THR A 221 -3.42 -21.90 6.95
CA THR A 221 -2.33 -22.29 6.09
C THR A 221 -1.01 -21.71 6.59
N ALA A 222 0.11 -22.27 6.16
CA ALA A 222 1.44 -21.83 6.61
C ALA A 222 1.96 -20.59 5.85
N MET A 223 1.24 -20.08 4.85
CA MET A 223 1.64 -18.93 4.05
C MET A 223 0.69 -17.73 4.18
N SER A 224 -0.21 -17.73 5.17
CA SER A 224 -0.92 -16.52 5.61
C SER A 224 -0.08 -15.77 6.63
N ASP A 225 -0.23 -14.44 6.69
CA ASP A 225 0.53 -13.56 7.59
C ASP A 225 2.02 -13.88 7.56
N ALA A 226 2.54 -14.05 6.38
CA ALA A 226 3.85 -14.60 6.10
C ALA A 226 4.67 -13.72 5.14
N VAL A 227 5.97 -13.88 5.22
CA VAL A 227 6.87 -13.54 4.12
C VAL A 227 7.13 -14.81 3.32
N VAL A 228 6.85 -14.77 2.03
CA VAL A 228 7.07 -15.89 1.12
C VAL A 228 8.10 -15.50 0.07
N ALA A 229 9.14 -16.31 -0.06
CA ALA A 229 10.16 -16.15 -1.09
C ALA A 229 9.84 -17.05 -2.28
N LEU A 230 9.61 -16.44 -3.44
CA LEU A 230 9.34 -17.11 -4.70
C LEU A 230 10.56 -17.02 -5.61
N LYS A 231 10.90 -18.09 -6.31
CA LYS A 231 11.92 -18.05 -7.38
C LYS A 231 11.37 -17.25 -8.56
N ILE A 232 12.14 -16.28 -9.06
CA ILE A 232 11.72 -15.46 -10.21
C ILE A 232 11.56 -16.27 -11.49
N ALA A 233 12.27 -17.39 -11.61
CA ALA A 233 12.31 -18.21 -12.82
C ALA A 233 10.99 -18.96 -13.08
N ASP A 234 10.38 -19.51 -12.03
CA ASP A 234 9.26 -20.45 -12.15
C ASP A 234 8.15 -20.26 -11.12
N GLY A 235 8.28 -19.28 -10.22
CA GLY A 235 7.34 -19.03 -9.13
C GLY A 235 7.38 -20.06 -8.00
N ALA A 236 8.29 -21.02 -8.01
CA ALA A 236 8.38 -22.03 -6.96
C ALA A 236 8.72 -21.38 -5.61
N VAL A 237 8.04 -21.82 -4.54
CA VAL A 237 8.31 -21.36 -3.17
C VAL A 237 9.70 -21.86 -2.74
N ALA A 238 10.62 -20.93 -2.50
CA ALA A 238 11.94 -21.24 -1.96
C ALA A 238 11.89 -21.43 -0.44
N TRP A 239 11.14 -20.59 0.24
CA TRP A 239 10.83 -20.64 1.67
C TRP A 239 9.64 -19.74 2.03
N SER A 240 9.04 -20.00 3.19
CA SER A 240 8.07 -19.11 3.80
C SER A 240 8.37 -18.95 5.30
N LYS A 241 8.05 -17.77 5.84
CA LYS A 241 8.14 -17.45 7.26
C LYS A 241 6.82 -16.84 7.71
N GLN A 242 5.98 -17.64 8.33
CA GLN A 242 4.75 -17.16 8.96
C GLN A 242 5.09 -16.39 10.24
N LEU A 243 4.52 -15.20 10.41
CA LEU A 243 4.76 -14.32 11.55
C LEU A 243 3.62 -14.36 12.56
N THR A 244 2.39 -14.64 12.11
CA THR A 244 1.21 -14.82 12.97
C THR A 244 0.47 -16.11 12.60
N PRO A 245 0.81 -17.24 13.21
CA PRO A 245 0.06 -18.49 13.01
C PRO A 245 -1.37 -18.38 13.57
N GLY A 246 -2.33 -18.97 12.85
CA GLY A 246 -3.69 -19.09 13.33
C GLY A 246 -4.58 -17.87 13.13
N ASP A 247 -4.11 -16.86 12.40
CA ASP A 247 -4.95 -15.71 12.03
C ASP A 247 -5.92 -16.11 10.91
N GLU A 248 -7.15 -16.38 11.31
CA GLU A 248 -8.28 -16.64 10.41
C GLU A 248 -9.35 -15.60 10.68
N PHE A 249 -9.57 -14.71 9.70
CA PHE A 249 -10.46 -13.58 9.85
C PHE A 249 -11.17 -13.24 8.53
N ASN A 250 -12.44 -12.85 8.62
CA ASN A 250 -13.19 -12.16 7.58
C ASN A 250 -14.18 -11.19 8.23
N LEU A 251 -14.76 -10.26 7.48
CA LEU A 251 -15.57 -9.18 8.06
C LEU A 251 -16.86 -9.64 8.74
N SER A 252 -17.32 -10.88 8.54
CA SER A 252 -18.47 -11.41 9.28
C SER A 252 -18.14 -11.68 10.76
N CYS A 253 -16.87 -11.83 11.11
CA CYS A 253 -16.40 -12.06 12.48
C CYS A 253 -16.80 -10.95 13.47
N ASN A 254 -16.98 -9.74 12.96
CA ASN A 254 -17.35 -8.56 13.75
C ASN A 254 -18.86 -8.38 13.94
N ARG A 255 -19.71 -9.27 13.39
CA ARG A 255 -21.16 -9.17 13.51
C ARG A 255 -21.69 -9.76 14.82
N GLY A 256 -22.52 -8.99 15.50
CA GLY A 256 -23.28 -9.47 16.67
C GLY A 256 -22.50 -9.65 17.97
N GLY A 257 -21.38 -8.94 18.15
CA GLY A 257 -20.52 -9.08 19.33
C GLY A 257 -19.81 -10.44 19.38
N GLY A 258 -19.67 -11.07 18.20
CA GLY A 258 -19.25 -12.45 18.08
C GLY A 258 -17.75 -12.66 18.21
N THR A 259 -17.43 -13.68 18.95
CA THR A 259 -16.12 -14.30 19.09
C THR A 259 -15.85 -15.35 18.00
N GLY A 260 -16.39 -15.14 16.78
CA GLY A 260 -16.51 -16.22 15.79
C GLY A 260 -15.24 -16.60 15.05
N CYS A 261 -14.25 -15.73 14.97
CA CYS A 261 -12.99 -16.03 14.28
C CYS A 261 -11.82 -16.04 15.26
N PRO A 262 -10.88 -16.97 15.10
CA PRO A 262 -9.71 -17.04 16.00
C PRO A 262 -8.68 -15.95 15.72
N GLY A 263 -8.79 -15.24 14.59
CA GLY A 263 -7.83 -14.25 14.14
C GLY A 263 -8.16 -12.82 14.50
N MET A 264 -7.15 -11.95 14.37
CA MET A 264 -7.20 -10.52 14.69
C MET A 264 -7.02 -9.61 13.46
N ASP A 265 -6.97 -10.17 12.25
CA ASP A 265 -6.68 -9.45 11.00
C ASP A 265 -5.30 -8.75 11.05
N TYR A 266 -4.27 -9.52 11.33
CA TYR A 266 -2.90 -9.03 11.44
C TYR A 266 -2.11 -9.09 10.14
N ASP A 267 -2.76 -8.87 9.02
CA ASP A 267 -2.11 -8.81 7.71
C ASP A 267 -0.70 -8.20 7.72
N ILE A 268 0.15 -8.70 6.83
CA ILE A 268 1.35 -8.00 6.42
C ILE A 268 1.04 -7.21 5.13
N GLY A 269 0.46 -6.03 5.30
CA GLY A 269 0.05 -5.17 4.18
C GLY A 269 1.17 -4.29 3.62
N ALA A 270 2.27 -4.20 4.34
CA ALA A 270 3.46 -3.49 3.92
C ALA A 270 4.36 -4.39 3.05
N SER A 271 4.95 -3.83 1.98
CA SER A 271 6.04 -4.51 1.26
C SER A 271 7.23 -4.72 2.19
N ALA A 272 7.90 -5.85 2.08
CA ALA A 272 9.16 -6.05 2.78
C ALA A 272 10.24 -5.11 2.22
N VAL A 273 11.13 -4.61 3.07
CA VAL A 273 12.27 -3.78 2.66
C VAL A 273 13.55 -4.58 2.81
N LEU A 274 14.24 -4.82 1.70
CA LEU A 274 15.53 -5.52 1.70
C LEU A 274 16.66 -4.51 1.79
N GLU A 275 17.38 -4.53 2.90
CA GLU A 275 18.53 -3.66 3.13
C GLU A 275 19.83 -4.45 3.19
N ARG A 276 20.86 -3.89 2.56
CA ARG A 276 22.23 -4.36 2.67
C ARG A 276 23.09 -3.31 3.36
N LEU A 277 23.59 -3.67 4.53
CA LEU A 277 24.43 -2.76 5.33
C LEU A 277 25.86 -2.72 4.78
N PRO A 278 26.65 -1.66 5.11
CA PRO A 278 28.01 -1.49 4.57
C PRO A 278 28.99 -2.65 4.87
N ASP A 279 28.76 -3.39 5.94
CA ASP A 279 29.56 -4.57 6.32
C ASP A 279 29.08 -5.88 5.65
N GLY A 280 28.11 -5.77 4.72
CA GLY A 280 27.56 -6.92 3.99
C GLY A 280 26.44 -7.65 4.72
N VAL A 281 26.08 -7.29 5.94
CA VAL A 281 24.91 -7.83 6.63
C VAL A 281 23.65 -7.39 5.90
N GLU A 282 22.73 -8.34 5.68
CA GLU A 282 21.43 -8.05 5.06
C GLU A 282 20.30 -8.20 6.07
N ARG A 283 19.27 -7.42 5.90
CA ARG A 283 18.00 -7.50 6.65
C ARG A 283 16.82 -7.39 5.71
N LEU A 284 15.86 -8.25 5.90
CA LEU A 284 14.53 -8.12 5.31
C LEU A 284 13.59 -7.59 6.41
N LEU A 285 13.19 -6.33 6.27
CA LEU A 285 12.42 -5.59 7.27
C LEU A 285 10.94 -5.69 6.92
N VAL A 286 10.10 -6.05 7.88
CA VAL A 286 8.67 -6.34 7.66
C VAL A 286 7.85 -5.66 8.75
N GLY A 287 6.85 -4.89 8.35
CA GLY A 287 5.88 -4.28 9.25
C GLY A 287 4.52 -4.97 9.14
N GLN A 288 3.84 -5.15 10.25
CA GLN A 288 2.57 -5.88 10.33
C GLN A 288 1.49 -5.09 11.07
N LYS A 289 0.22 -5.30 10.73
CA LYS A 289 -0.94 -4.74 11.44
C LYS A 289 -0.96 -5.06 12.93
N SER A 290 -0.25 -6.10 13.37
CA SER A 290 -0.07 -6.41 14.81
C SER A 290 0.67 -5.33 15.59
N GLY A 291 1.24 -4.33 14.92
CA GLY A 291 2.08 -3.29 15.54
C GLY A 291 3.52 -3.75 15.80
N VAL A 292 3.95 -4.83 15.16
CA VAL A 292 5.30 -5.37 15.26
C VAL A 292 6.07 -5.14 13.98
N VAL A 293 7.32 -4.74 14.12
CA VAL A 293 8.34 -4.72 13.05
C VAL A 293 9.29 -5.88 13.27
N TYR A 294 9.60 -6.60 12.20
CA TYR A 294 10.49 -7.77 12.22
C TYR A 294 11.72 -7.50 11.37
N GLY A 295 12.88 -7.87 11.86
CA GLY A 295 14.14 -7.97 11.10
C GLY A 295 14.47 -9.43 10.84
N LEU A 296 14.36 -9.85 9.59
CA LEU A 296 14.64 -11.23 9.16
C LEU A 296 15.98 -11.31 8.44
N ASP A 297 16.60 -12.49 8.45
CA ASP A 297 17.80 -12.79 7.68
C ASP A 297 17.43 -13.49 6.36
N PRO A 298 17.53 -12.82 5.21
CA PRO A 298 17.19 -13.43 3.92
C PRO A 298 18.13 -14.55 3.51
N ALA A 299 19.39 -14.53 3.95
CA ALA A 299 20.37 -15.59 3.67
C ALA A 299 20.06 -16.87 4.45
N ARG A 300 19.38 -16.76 5.57
CA ARG A 300 18.93 -17.87 6.43
C ARG A 300 17.42 -18.14 6.32
N ARG A 301 16.89 -18.03 5.10
CA ARG A 301 15.49 -18.38 4.78
C ARG A 301 14.47 -17.65 5.65
N GLY A 302 14.70 -16.37 5.94
CA GLY A 302 13.79 -15.55 6.75
C GLY A 302 13.87 -15.86 8.25
N GLU A 303 15.00 -16.37 8.76
CA GLU A 303 15.22 -16.54 10.20
C GLU A 303 15.02 -15.20 10.92
N LEU A 304 14.26 -15.23 12.01
CA LEU A 304 14.01 -14.05 12.84
C LEU A 304 15.28 -13.64 13.57
N VAL A 305 15.77 -12.42 13.30
CA VAL A 305 16.92 -11.84 14.01
C VAL A 305 16.47 -11.01 15.20
N TRP A 306 15.46 -10.16 14.97
CA TRP A 306 14.85 -9.34 16.00
C TRP A 306 13.38 -9.01 15.65
N GLN A 307 12.64 -8.64 16.67
CA GLN A 307 11.30 -8.06 16.53
C GLN A 307 11.11 -6.92 17.54
N ALA A 308 10.35 -5.90 17.16
CA ALA A 308 10.07 -4.76 18.02
C ALA A 308 8.60 -4.35 17.90
N ARG A 309 7.92 -4.23 19.03
CA ARG A 309 6.56 -3.70 19.08
C ARG A 309 6.61 -2.17 19.08
N VAL A 310 5.93 -1.55 18.12
CA VAL A 310 5.85 -0.09 17.95
C VAL A 310 4.42 0.43 18.03
N GLY A 311 3.42 -0.46 17.97
CA GLY A 311 2.00 -0.12 18.03
C GLY A 311 1.18 -1.14 18.82
N LYS A 312 -0.10 -0.82 19.03
CA LYS A 312 -1.09 -1.69 19.68
C LYS A 312 -1.53 -2.82 18.75
N GLY A 313 -1.69 -2.48 17.47
CA GLY A 313 -2.21 -3.37 16.45
C GLY A 313 -3.73 -3.42 16.40
N GLY A 314 -4.26 -4.14 15.41
CA GLY A 314 -5.69 -4.35 15.16
C GLY A 314 -6.01 -4.27 13.66
N ILE A 315 -7.28 -4.43 13.30
CA ILE A 315 -7.78 -4.39 11.91
C ILE A 315 -7.29 -3.14 11.14
N ASN A 316 -7.30 -1.98 11.79
CA ASN A 316 -6.78 -0.72 11.26
C ASN A 316 -5.57 -0.23 12.07
N GLY A 317 -4.89 -1.13 12.75
CA GLY A 317 -3.77 -0.84 13.64
C GLY A 317 -2.41 -1.17 13.05
N GLY A 318 -1.37 -0.92 13.83
CA GLY A 318 0.00 -1.24 13.49
C GLY A 318 0.52 -0.59 12.22
N ILE A 319 1.35 -1.30 11.46
CA ILE A 319 1.94 -0.86 10.20
C ILE A 319 1.08 -1.38 9.05
N VAL A 320 0.47 -0.49 8.25
CA VAL A 320 -0.52 -0.87 7.24
C VAL A 320 0.10 -0.89 5.83
N TRP A 321 0.66 0.23 5.35
CA TRP A 321 0.99 0.36 3.93
C TRP A 321 2.47 0.27 3.59
N GLY A 322 3.37 0.62 4.50
CA GLY A 322 4.79 0.53 4.16
C GLY A 322 5.74 1.09 5.20
N LEU A 323 6.94 0.52 5.19
CA LEU A 323 8.11 0.98 5.90
C LEU A 323 9.04 1.72 4.94
N ALA A 324 9.95 2.53 5.47
CA ALA A 324 11.10 3.05 4.74
C ALA A 324 12.38 2.83 5.54
N SER A 325 13.51 2.87 4.86
CA SER A 325 14.83 2.75 5.48
C SER A 325 15.81 3.78 4.89
N ASP A 326 16.78 4.20 5.67
CA ASP A 326 17.90 5.04 5.25
C ASP A 326 19.25 4.30 5.29
N GLY A 327 19.23 2.97 5.46
CA GLY A 327 20.42 2.14 5.62
C GLY A 327 20.96 2.08 7.05
N ARG A 328 20.43 2.88 7.99
CA ARG A 328 20.74 2.85 9.42
C ARG A 328 19.51 2.50 10.25
N ASN A 329 18.42 3.20 10.02
CA ASN A 329 17.15 3.02 10.68
C ASN A 329 16.09 2.51 9.72
N VAL A 330 15.13 1.73 10.23
CA VAL A 330 13.83 1.50 9.61
C VAL A 330 12.80 2.37 10.30
N TYR A 331 11.96 3.01 9.51
CA TYR A 331 10.91 3.94 9.95
C TYR A 331 9.55 3.29 9.80
N ALA A 332 8.83 3.23 10.92
CA ALA A 332 7.51 2.63 11.02
C ALA A 332 6.50 3.69 11.46
N ALA A 333 5.65 4.12 10.53
CA ALA A 333 4.46 4.90 10.85
C ALA A 333 3.36 3.95 11.32
N VAL A 334 2.74 4.29 12.45
CA VAL A 334 1.77 3.42 13.13
C VAL A 334 0.39 4.02 13.02
N SER A 335 -0.52 3.25 12.47
CA SER A 335 -1.92 3.61 12.36
C SER A 335 -2.59 3.64 13.74
N ASP A 336 -2.76 2.50 14.36
CA ASP A 336 -3.54 2.32 15.59
C ASP A 336 -4.86 3.11 15.58
N LEU A 337 -5.49 3.19 14.38
CA LEU A 337 -6.72 3.90 14.14
C LEU A 337 -7.87 3.21 14.87
N ALA A 338 -8.48 3.92 15.79
CA ALA A 338 -9.73 3.49 16.43
C ALA A 338 -10.94 4.22 15.84
N ARG A 339 -12.10 3.62 16.00
CA ARG A 339 -13.38 4.22 15.61
C ARG A 339 -14.23 4.49 16.86
N ARG A 340 -15.00 5.56 16.80
CA ARG A 340 -16.00 5.90 17.82
C ARG A 340 -17.39 6.00 17.20
N ALA A 341 -18.44 5.74 17.99
CA ALA A 341 -19.80 6.00 17.58
C ALA A 341 -19.98 7.48 17.27
N ARG A 342 -20.75 7.80 16.24
CA ARG A 342 -21.08 9.18 15.85
C ARG A 342 -22.47 9.51 16.30
N THR A 343 -22.63 10.70 16.85
CA THR A 343 -23.92 11.32 17.21
C THR A 343 -24.32 12.44 16.24
N ASP A 344 -23.40 12.83 15.35
CA ASP A 344 -23.51 13.96 14.41
C ASP A 344 -23.77 13.50 12.96
N THR A 345 -24.45 12.35 12.78
CA THR A 345 -24.79 11.84 11.45
C THR A 345 -25.81 12.73 10.74
N THR A 346 -25.59 12.96 9.45
CA THR A 346 -26.50 13.70 8.57
C THR A 346 -27.10 12.79 7.51
N ALA A 347 -28.11 13.24 6.77
CA ALA A 347 -28.68 12.50 5.64
C ALA A 347 -27.63 12.18 4.54
N PHE A 348 -26.56 12.97 4.45
CA PHE A 348 -25.47 12.77 3.50
C PHE A 348 -24.31 11.94 4.08
N ASP A 349 -24.14 11.90 5.40
CA ASP A 349 -23.14 11.08 6.09
C ASP A 349 -23.79 10.27 7.20
N TRP A 350 -24.39 9.17 6.78
CA TRP A 350 -25.12 8.22 7.63
C TRP A 350 -24.22 7.19 8.34
N ARG A 351 -22.90 7.24 8.14
CA ARG A 351 -21.98 6.28 8.75
C ARG A 351 -22.07 6.32 10.27
N PRO A 352 -22.35 5.19 10.93
CA PRO A 352 -22.61 5.19 12.39
C PRO A 352 -21.32 5.39 13.21
N THR A 353 -20.17 5.29 12.58
CA THR A 353 -18.86 5.43 13.25
C THR A 353 -17.96 6.40 12.49
N GLY A 354 -17.24 7.21 13.22
CA GLY A 354 -16.16 8.07 12.74
C GLY A 354 -14.82 7.64 13.30
N VAL A 355 -13.76 8.34 12.91
CA VAL A 355 -12.43 8.16 13.49
C VAL A 355 -12.37 8.74 14.90
N ASP A 356 -11.56 8.12 15.77
CA ASP A 356 -11.31 8.63 17.12
C ASP A 356 -10.12 9.61 17.08
N PRO A 357 -10.32 10.90 17.47
CA PRO A 357 -9.26 11.91 17.43
C PRO A 357 -8.15 11.67 18.47
N SER A 358 -8.34 10.78 19.42
CA SER A 358 -7.34 10.40 20.42
C SER A 358 -6.52 9.16 20.02
N SER A 359 -6.84 8.52 18.88
CA SER A 359 -6.19 7.29 18.43
C SER A 359 -5.11 7.58 17.40
N GLY A 360 -3.97 6.90 17.53
CA GLY A 360 -2.84 6.98 16.61
C GLY A 360 -1.56 6.52 17.28
N GLY A 361 -0.64 5.97 16.52
CA GLY A 361 0.58 5.36 17.05
C GLY A 361 1.86 6.16 16.84
N GLY A 362 1.85 7.21 16.00
CA GLY A 362 3.03 8.03 15.72
C GLY A 362 4.05 7.38 14.79
N LEU A 363 5.27 7.92 14.77
CA LEU A 363 6.38 7.45 13.93
C LEU A 363 7.54 6.97 14.81
N THR A 364 7.99 5.73 14.58
CA THR A 364 9.12 5.13 15.30
C THR A 364 10.27 4.84 14.35
N ALA A 365 11.49 5.19 14.75
CA ALA A 365 12.72 4.73 14.11
C ALA A 365 13.37 3.63 14.95
N LEU A 366 13.72 2.51 14.27
CA LEU A 366 14.42 1.39 14.88
C LEU A 366 15.75 1.17 14.17
N ASP A 367 16.79 0.86 14.90
CA ASP A 367 18.08 0.43 14.36
C ASP A 367 17.90 -0.87 13.57
N ILE A 368 18.35 -0.91 12.32
CA ILE A 368 18.15 -2.03 11.40
C ILE A 368 18.82 -3.33 11.92
N ARG A 369 19.94 -3.23 12.63
CA ARG A 369 20.70 -4.38 13.08
C ARG A 369 20.05 -5.11 14.26
N THR A 370 19.51 -4.31 15.18
CA THR A 370 19.14 -4.76 16.52
C THR A 370 17.65 -4.66 16.82
N GLY A 371 16.88 -3.85 16.05
CA GLY A 371 15.51 -3.50 16.36
C GLY A 371 15.37 -2.54 17.56
N ALA A 372 16.47 -2.02 18.09
CA ALA A 372 16.44 -1.05 19.18
C ALA A 372 15.82 0.26 18.72
N LYS A 373 14.97 0.86 19.56
CA LYS A 373 14.34 2.14 19.27
C LYS A 373 15.35 3.27 19.31
N SER A 374 15.59 3.92 18.16
CA SER A 374 16.45 5.09 18.04
C SER A 374 15.74 6.35 18.54
N TRP A 375 14.48 6.53 18.11
CA TRP A 375 13.63 7.63 18.56
C TRP A 375 12.13 7.32 18.30
N PHE A 376 11.27 8.15 18.87
CA PHE A 376 9.83 8.10 18.68
C PHE A 376 9.27 9.52 18.58
N ALA A 377 8.53 9.80 17.52
CA ALA A 377 7.73 11.00 17.36
C ALA A 377 6.26 10.68 17.65
N PRO A 378 5.67 11.27 18.70
CA PRO A 378 4.29 11.02 19.07
C PRO A 378 3.32 11.56 17.98
N PRO A 379 2.10 10.99 17.88
CA PRO A 379 1.09 11.51 16.97
C PRO A 379 0.70 12.95 17.34
N ALA A 380 0.52 13.80 16.32
CA ALA A 380 0.10 15.18 16.54
C ALA A 380 -1.36 15.22 17.03
N PRO A 381 -1.71 16.07 18.01
CA PRO A 381 -3.08 16.14 18.52
C PRO A 381 -4.03 16.74 17.46
N CYS A 382 -5.23 16.20 17.37
CA CYS A 382 -6.29 16.78 16.53
C CYS A 382 -6.77 18.11 17.08
N PRO A 383 -6.94 19.15 16.23
CA PRO A 383 -7.63 20.39 16.63
C PRO A 383 -9.09 20.11 17.03
N ALA A 384 -9.56 20.73 18.12
CA ALA A 384 -10.93 20.57 18.59
C ALA A 384 -12.00 21.02 17.57
N THR A 385 -11.61 21.87 16.62
CA THR A 385 -12.47 22.41 15.55
C THR A 385 -12.61 21.48 14.35
N GLN A 386 -11.81 20.42 14.23
CA GLN A 386 -11.83 19.50 13.11
C GLN A 386 -12.74 18.30 13.40
N ALA A 387 -13.91 18.26 12.78
CA ALA A 387 -14.95 17.25 13.02
C ALA A 387 -14.49 15.82 12.67
N VAL A 388 -13.72 15.67 11.58
CA VAL A 388 -13.15 14.40 11.14
C VAL A 388 -11.65 14.52 11.22
N CYS A 389 -11.06 14.01 12.31
CA CYS A 389 -9.62 14.01 12.52
C CYS A 389 -9.21 12.78 13.31
N SER A 390 -8.09 12.20 12.91
CA SER A 390 -7.32 11.24 13.72
C SER A 390 -5.85 11.44 13.38
N PRO A 391 -4.97 11.46 14.39
CA PRO A 391 -3.53 11.58 14.18
C PRO A 391 -2.89 10.23 13.75
N ALA A 392 -3.69 9.22 13.44
CA ALA A 392 -3.22 7.93 12.94
C ALA A 392 -2.39 8.08 11.67
N GLN A 393 -1.32 7.32 11.56
CA GLN A 393 -0.38 7.35 10.44
C GLN A 393 -0.35 6.01 9.69
N PRO A 394 -1.45 5.64 8.98
CA PRO A 394 -1.48 4.39 8.20
C PRO A 394 -0.66 4.45 6.92
N ALA A 395 -0.48 5.65 6.34
CA ALA A 395 0.20 5.82 5.05
C ALA A 395 1.63 5.28 5.07
N ALA A 396 2.06 4.74 3.94
CA ALA A 396 3.45 4.35 3.76
C ALA A 396 4.36 5.58 3.93
N VAL A 397 5.54 5.38 4.48
CA VAL A 397 6.53 6.43 4.68
C VAL A 397 7.56 6.46 3.56
N THR A 398 8.19 7.61 3.35
CA THR A 398 9.26 7.78 2.36
C THR A 398 10.47 8.41 3.02
N ALA A 399 11.61 7.71 2.99
CA ALA A 399 12.88 8.24 3.46
C ALA A 399 13.59 9.02 2.36
N ILE A 400 14.13 10.18 2.72
CA ILE A 400 15.02 11.00 1.89
C ILE A 400 16.28 11.32 2.71
N PRO A 401 17.37 11.78 2.07
CA PRO A 401 18.56 12.14 2.82
C PRO A 401 18.27 13.13 3.96
N GLY A 402 18.43 12.65 5.19
CA GLY A 402 18.24 13.39 6.43
C GLY A 402 16.80 13.56 6.93
N ALA A 403 15.78 13.03 6.23
CA ALA A 403 14.39 13.14 6.70
C ALA A 403 13.52 11.96 6.29
N VAL A 404 12.36 11.84 6.97
CA VAL A 404 11.30 10.89 6.68
C VAL A 404 9.98 11.62 6.50
N LEU A 405 9.29 11.34 5.40
CA LEU A 405 7.99 11.89 5.08
C LEU A 405 6.88 10.90 5.51
N SER A 406 5.89 11.39 6.24
CA SER A 406 4.75 10.59 6.72
C SER A 406 3.45 11.36 6.59
N GLY A 407 2.44 10.73 6.00
CA GLY A 407 1.07 11.23 5.94
C GLY A 407 0.21 10.69 7.08
N ALA A 408 -0.80 11.46 7.48
CA ALA A 408 -1.73 11.08 8.54
C ALA A 408 -3.20 11.28 8.16
N VAL A 409 -4.09 10.64 8.91
CA VAL A 409 -5.54 10.74 8.69
C VAL A 409 -6.08 12.15 8.99
N ASP A 410 -5.34 12.95 9.77
CA ASP A 410 -5.63 14.38 9.98
C ASP A 410 -5.45 15.24 8.72
N GLY A 411 -4.92 14.66 7.63
CA GLY A 411 -4.68 15.33 6.35
C GLY A 411 -3.34 16.04 6.26
N HIS A 412 -2.49 15.94 7.28
CA HIS A 412 -1.17 16.53 7.27
C HIS A 412 -0.11 15.60 6.68
N LEU A 413 0.73 16.16 5.80
CA LEU A 413 1.97 15.55 5.37
C LEU A 413 3.12 16.20 6.15
N ARG A 414 3.82 15.40 6.95
CA ARG A 414 4.92 15.86 7.79
C ARG A 414 6.24 15.26 7.38
N ALA A 415 7.30 16.04 7.48
CA ALA A 415 8.68 15.59 7.37
C ALA A 415 9.34 15.62 8.75
N PHE A 416 9.94 14.52 9.13
CA PHE A 416 10.64 14.34 10.40
C PHE A 416 12.13 14.20 10.17
N ALA A 417 12.96 14.81 11.02
CA ALA A 417 14.40 14.62 10.98
C ALA A 417 14.77 13.14 11.21
N ALA A 418 15.57 12.56 10.33
CA ALA A 418 16.02 11.17 10.45
C ALA A 418 16.82 10.91 11.73
N ALA A 419 17.47 11.96 12.26
CA ALA A 419 18.36 11.87 13.41
C ALA A 419 17.62 11.75 14.76
N ASP A 420 16.51 12.49 14.94
CA ASP A 420 15.86 12.62 16.25
C ASP A 420 14.32 12.69 16.21
N GLY A 421 13.73 12.61 15.02
CA GLY A 421 12.26 12.61 14.84
C GLY A 421 11.61 13.99 15.01
N LYS A 422 12.35 15.08 15.07
CA LYS A 422 11.76 16.42 15.11
C LYS A 422 11.09 16.76 13.79
N VAL A 423 9.94 17.44 13.85
CA VAL A 423 9.24 17.93 12.67
C VAL A 423 10.05 19.05 12.01
N LEU A 424 10.43 18.84 10.75
CA LEU A 424 11.15 19.81 9.92
C LEU A 424 10.22 20.60 9.01
N TRP A 425 9.10 20.00 8.61
CA TRP A 425 8.12 20.58 7.72
C TRP A 425 6.76 19.93 7.96
N ASP A 426 5.69 20.71 7.85
CA ASP A 426 4.30 20.27 8.03
C ASP A 426 3.41 21.02 7.04
N PHE A 427 2.58 20.29 6.30
CA PHE A 427 1.66 20.86 5.33
C PHE A 427 0.27 20.24 5.46
N ASP A 428 -0.73 21.09 5.72
CA ASP A 428 -2.13 20.69 5.72
C ASP A 428 -2.63 20.53 4.28
N THR A 429 -2.94 19.27 3.90
CA THR A 429 -3.51 18.95 2.60
C THR A 429 -5.04 18.92 2.63
N ALA A 430 -5.70 18.93 3.80
CA ALA A 430 -7.15 18.79 3.95
C ALA A 430 -7.90 20.10 3.68
N ARG A 431 -7.63 20.72 2.55
CA ARG A 431 -8.20 22.00 2.12
C ARG A 431 -8.54 22.02 0.63
N GLU A 432 -9.16 23.08 0.16
CA GLU A 432 -9.41 23.32 -1.25
C GLU A 432 -8.16 23.83 -1.96
N PHE A 433 -8.04 23.47 -3.24
CA PHE A 433 -6.92 23.85 -4.11
C PHE A 433 -7.43 24.33 -5.45
N THR A 434 -6.82 25.39 -5.99
CA THR A 434 -6.95 25.71 -7.40
C THR A 434 -6.12 24.70 -8.20
N THR A 435 -6.78 23.98 -9.09
CA THR A 435 -6.17 22.92 -9.87
C THR A 435 -5.77 23.39 -11.26
N VAL A 436 -4.71 22.81 -11.83
CA VAL A 436 -4.22 23.14 -13.16
C VAL A 436 -5.13 22.67 -14.27
N ASN A 437 -6.02 21.70 -14.00
CA ASN A 437 -7.01 21.19 -14.96
C ASN A 437 -8.43 21.72 -14.72
N ALA A 438 -8.59 22.76 -13.91
CA ALA A 438 -9.85 23.42 -13.59
C ALA A 438 -10.93 22.51 -12.95
N ALA A 439 -10.63 21.25 -12.63
CA ALA A 439 -11.53 20.38 -11.89
C ALA A 439 -11.58 20.84 -10.42
N PRO A 440 -12.75 20.76 -9.74
CA PRO A 440 -12.82 21.01 -8.30
C PRO A 440 -11.81 20.14 -7.55
N GLY A 441 -10.94 20.77 -6.75
CA GLY A 441 -9.87 20.09 -6.04
C GLY A 441 -9.97 20.29 -4.54
N ARG A 442 -10.06 19.17 -3.78
CA ARG A 442 -10.01 19.16 -2.33
C ARG A 442 -9.13 18.03 -1.84
N GLY A 443 -8.24 18.34 -0.94
CA GLY A 443 -7.48 17.31 -0.24
C GLY A 443 -8.22 16.78 0.99
N GLY A 444 -7.73 15.69 1.55
CA GLY A 444 -8.33 14.99 2.68
C GLY A 444 -7.32 14.17 3.45
N SER A 445 -7.76 13.06 4.03
CA SER A 445 -6.87 12.15 4.77
C SER A 445 -5.79 11.54 3.89
N LEU A 446 -4.63 11.32 4.48
CA LEU A 446 -3.51 10.60 3.88
C LEU A 446 -3.47 9.18 4.47
N ASP A 447 -3.92 8.20 3.67
CA ASP A 447 -3.99 6.79 4.05
C ASP A 447 -3.81 5.94 2.79
N GLY A 448 -2.77 5.16 2.72
CA GLY A 448 -2.43 4.34 1.56
C GLY A 448 -1.00 4.58 1.12
N ALA A 449 -0.84 5.02 -0.12
CA ALA A 449 0.49 5.27 -0.67
C ALA A 449 1.23 6.39 0.06
N GLY A 450 2.53 6.22 0.21
CA GLY A 450 3.42 7.28 0.69
C GLY A 450 3.67 8.35 -0.39
N PRO A 451 4.23 9.49 0.01
CA PRO A 451 4.67 10.51 -0.92
C PRO A 451 5.81 9.99 -1.82
N VAL A 452 5.85 10.49 -3.06
CA VAL A 452 6.86 10.13 -4.05
C VAL A 452 7.81 11.30 -4.26
N VAL A 453 9.11 11.05 -4.17
CA VAL A 453 10.15 12.05 -4.44
C VAL A 453 10.86 11.68 -5.73
N ALA A 454 10.88 12.58 -6.69
CA ALA A 454 11.57 12.41 -7.95
C ALA A 454 12.03 13.76 -8.51
N ARG A 455 13.30 13.83 -8.95
CA ARG A 455 13.86 15.01 -9.64
C ARG A 455 13.76 16.31 -8.83
N GLY A 456 13.94 16.24 -7.51
CA GLY A 456 13.82 17.40 -6.62
C GLY A 456 12.39 17.85 -6.32
N MET A 457 11.40 17.15 -6.84
CA MET A 457 9.97 17.37 -6.58
C MET A 457 9.43 16.33 -5.60
N LEU A 458 8.43 16.74 -4.83
CA LEU A 458 7.64 15.89 -3.95
C LEU A 458 6.20 15.83 -4.46
N TYR A 459 5.66 14.63 -4.62
CA TYR A 459 4.28 14.39 -5.06
C TYR A 459 3.52 13.60 -4.02
N VAL A 460 2.28 13.99 -3.75
CA VAL A 460 1.38 13.28 -2.83
C VAL A 460 -0.06 13.34 -3.32
N THR A 461 -0.73 12.20 -3.29
CA THR A 461 -2.18 12.13 -3.47
C THR A 461 -2.85 12.34 -2.11
N SER A 462 -3.90 13.17 -2.07
CA SER A 462 -4.60 13.52 -0.84
C SER A 462 -6.11 13.35 -1.00
N GLY A 463 -6.69 12.51 -0.13
CA GLY A 463 -8.10 12.16 -0.07
C GLY A 463 -8.32 10.66 0.09
N TYR A 464 -8.72 10.24 1.31
CA TYR A 464 -9.00 8.84 1.59
C TYR A 464 -10.17 8.71 2.57
N SER A 465 -11.39 8.55 2.03
CA SER A 465 -12.60 8.46 2.84
C SER A 465 -12.90 7.05 3.36
N ARG A 466 -12.19 6.04 2.89
CA ARG A 466 -12.28 4.69 3.45
C ARG A 466 -11.79 4.72 4.91
N ASN A 467 -12.23 3.80 5.72
CA ASN A 467 -11.92 3.76 7.15
C ASN A 467 -12.37 4.99 7.96
N GLY A 468 -13.25 5.84 7.40
CA GLY A 468 -13.80 7.01 8.10
C GLY A 468 -12.96 8.27 7.99
N GLY A 469 -11.92 8.28 7.17
CA GLY A 469 -11.12 9.48 6.89
C GLY A 469 -11.84 10.51 6.03
N MET A 470 -11.18 11.64 5.79
CA MET A 470 -11.69 12.75 4.97
C MET A 470 -11.54 12.42 3.47
N ALA A 471 -12.64 12.62 2.72
CA ALA A 471 -12.64 12.56 1.28
C ALA A 471 -11.75 13.65 0.66
N GLY A 472 -11.23 13.38 -0.53
CA GLY A 472 -10.44 14.31 -1.33
C GLY A 472 -10.06 13.69 -2.66
N ASN A 473 -9.66 14.52 -3.60
CA ASN A 473 -9.45 14.11 -4.99
C ASN A 473 -8.27 14.81 -5.65
N VAL A 474 -7.19 15.11 -4.90
CA VAL A 474 -6.08 15.88 -5.48
C VAL A 474 -4.76 15.12 -5.49
N LEU A 475 -3.97 15.39 -6.52
CA LEU A 475 -2.54 15.18 -6.55
C LEU A 475 -1.85 16.54 -6.39
N LEU A 476 -0.97 16.64 -5.41
CA LEU A 476 -0.20 17.84 -5.08
C LEU A 476 1.27 17.64 -5.46
N ALA A 477 1.88 18.66 -6.04
CA ALA A 477 3.30 18.67 -6.38
C ALA A 477 4.00 19.85 -5.71
N PHE A 478 5.08 19.55 -5.02
CA PHE A 478 5.91 20.54 -4.33
C PHE A 478 7.31 20.57 -4.93
N GLY A 479 7.92 21.74 -4.91
CA GLY A 479 9.29 21.95 -5.37
C GLY A 479 9.94 23.09 -4.62
N ASP A 480 11.27 23.26 -4.77
CA ASP A 480 12.02 24.37 -4.19
C ASP A 480 11.57 25.72 -4.78
N GLN A 481 11.71 26.79 -4.02
CA GLN A 481 11.66 28.16 -4.58
C GLN A 481 12.79 28.31 -5.60
N GLU A 482 12.48 28.70 -6.81
CA GLU A 482 13.48 29.18 -7.78
C GLU A 482 14.03 30.54 -7.34
#